data_b9032df7613f09b94c00eb6b01c852cf
#
_entry.id   b9032df7613f09b94c00eb6b01c852cf
#
_cell.length_a   1.000
_cell.length_b   1.000
_cell.length_c   1.000
_cell.angle_alpha   90.00
_cell.angle_beta   90.00
_cell.angle_gamma   90.00
#
_symmetry.space_group_name_H-M   'P 1'
#
loop_
_entity.id
_entity.type
_entity.pdbx_description
1 polymer ?
#
loop_
_entity_poly.entity_id
_entity_poly.type
_entity_poly.pdbx_seq_one_letter_code
_entity_poly.pdbx_strand_id
1 'polypeptide(L)'
;ASKNKIDFKNKRKLITFVGKLNKSKGYDLFGNAVIKILKKHKDWLAYVIGDEPRDKLNFKHDRLKNFGFKEHKDVINIYKKTSIAVVCSRWEEPFGRTSLEAAANGCAVIISNRGGLPETITNGRILKNLTVNEIYKNIDDLINNSFVRKKYQTLSYKNFYLSHEYVSSQIDKVRNNLTKISKPYLSPKQLNLR
;
A
#
# COMPACT_ATOMS: atom_id res chain seq x y z
N ALA A 1 9.84 -1.74 4.51
CA ALA A 1 9.21 -3.08 4.48
C ALA A 1 10.27 -4.16 4.24
N SER A 2 10.12 -5.34 4.80
CA SER A 2 10.98 -6.47 4.49
C SER A 2 10.33 -7.35 3.41
N LYS A 3 11.16 -7.87 2.49
CA LYS A 3 10.69 -8.80 1.45
C LYS A 3 10.62 -10.20 2.05
N ASN A 4 9.40 -10.63 2.39
CA ASN A 4 9.17 -11.99 2.91
C ASN A 4 9.04 -13.00 1.76
N LYS A 5 9.42 -14.25 2.00
CA LYS A 5 9.14 -15.34 1.04
C LYS A 5 7.62 -15.49 0.90
N ILE A 6 7.11 -15.42 -0.34
CA ILE A 6 5.69 -15.50 -0.66
C ILE A 6 5.41 -16.73 -1.51
N ASP A 7 4.45 -17.50 -1.06
CA ASP A 7 3.83 -18.53 -1.88
C ASP A 7 2.59 -17.96 -2.57
N PHE A 8 2.69 -17.74 -3.86
CA PHE A 8 1.59 -17.21 -4.68
C PHE A 8 0.39 -18.18 -4.79
N LYS A 9 0.56 -19.46 -4.47
CA LYS A 9 -0.54 -20.44 -4.39
C LYS A 9 -1.49 -20.12 -3.23
N ASN A 10 -0.99 -19.46 -2.18
CA ASN A 10 -1.78 -19.06 -1.02
C ASN A 10 -2.59 -17.77 -1.22
N LYS A 11 -2.46 -17.11 -2.39
CA LYS A 11 -3.28 -15.94 -2.73
C LYS A 11 -4.74 -16.34 -2.88
N ARG A 12 -5.60 -15.70 -2.07
CA ARG A 12 -7.05 -15.92 -2.09
C ARG A 12 -7.75 -14.92 -3.00
N LYS A 13 -8.97 -15.19 -3.40
CA LYS A 13 -9.88 -14.23 -4.04
C LYS A 13 -10.31 -13.17 -3.01
N LEU A 14 -9.35 -12.33 -2.62
CA LEU A 14 -9.45 -11.39 -1.51
C LEU A 14 -9.01 -10.00 -1.97
N ILE A 15 -9.88 -9.03 -1.70
CA ILE A 15 -9.63 -7.60 -1.86
C ILE A 15 -9.40 -7.01 -0.46
N THR A 16 -8.40 -6.15 -0.30
CA THR A 16 -8.09 -5.59 1.03
C THR A 16 -7.92 -4.07 0.97
N PHE A 17 -8.49 -3.41 1.98
CA PHE A 17 -8.24 -2.01 2.33
C PHE A 17 -7.61 -1.96 3.72
N VAL A 18 -6.53 -1.20 3.86
CA VAL A 18 -5.85 -0.97 5.15
C VAL A 18 -5.63 0.52 5.34
N GLY A 19 -6.10 1.07 6.44
CA GLY A 19 -5.94 2.48 6.77
C GLY A 19 -7.03 3.01 7.69
N LYS A 20 -6.99 4.30 8.01
CA LYS A 20 -8.08 4.95 8.74
C LYS A 20 -9.37 4.88 7.94
N LEU A 21 -10.48 4.54 8.61
CA LEU A 21 -11.78 4.33 7.97
C LEU A 21 -12.53 5.66 7.75
N ASN A 22 -11.88 6.61 7.09
CA ASN A 22 -12.40 7.95 6.84
C ASN A 22 -12.33 8.36 5.36
N LYS A 23 -12.95 9.51 5.05
CA LYS A 23 -12.98 10.08 3.70
C LYS A 23 -11.59 10.47 3.20
N SER A 24 -10.69 10.94 4.07
CA SER A 24 -9.33 11.31 3.66
C SER A 24 -8.58 10.13 3.07
N LYS A 25 -8.74 8.92 3.63
CA LYS A 25 -8.15 7.68 3.12
C LYS A 25 -9.00 7.03 2.01
N GLY A 26 -10.13 7.63 1.63
CA GLY A 26 -10.98 7.14 0.56
C GLY A 26 -11.79 5.90 0.93
N TYR A 27 -12.00 5.65 2.22
CA TYR A 27 -12.77 4.48 2.65
C TYR A 27 -14.21 4.49 2.14
N ASP A 28 -14.83 5.66 2.02
CA ASP A 28 -16.15 5.84 1.42
C ASP A 28 -16.17 5.43 -0.07
N LEU A 29 -15.12 5.76 -0.82
CA LEU A 29 -14.98 5.36 -2.23
C LEU A 29 -14.78 3.85 -2.36
N PHE A 30 -13.86 3.30 -1.56
CA PHE A 30 -13.60 1.87 -1.50
C PHE A 30 -14.86 1.09 -1.14
N GLY A 31 -15.53 1.48 -0.06
CA GLY A 31 -16.74 0.78 0.43
C GLY A 31 -17.84 0.72 -0.62
N ASN A 32 -18.14 1.85 -1.28
CA ASN A 32 -19.12 1.89 -2.35
C ASN A 32 -18.73 1.04 -3.58
N ALA A 33 -17.45 1.05 -3.95
CA ALA A 33 -16.96 0.24 -5.06
C ALA A 33 -16.97 -1.26 -4.74
N VAL A 34 -16.47 -1.65 -3.56
CA VAL A 34 -16.33 -3.05 -3.17
C VAL A 34 -17.68 -3.74 -2.94
N ILE A 35 -18.70 -3.04 -2.44
CA ILE A 35 -20.05 -3.61 -2.35
C ILE A 35 -20.59 -4.00 -3.74
N LYS A 36 -20.38 -3.16 -4.76
CA LYS A 36 -20.75 -3.48 -6.15
C LYS A 36 -19.98 -4.70 -6.67
N ILE A 37 -18.68 -4.77 -6.37
CA ILE A 37 -17.82 -5.91 -6.73
C ILE A 37 -18.33 -7.20 -6.08
N LEU A 38 -18.61 -7.19 -4.79
CA LEU A 38 -19.08 -8.37 -4.07
C LEU A 38 -20.46 -8.83 -4.52
N LYS A 39 -21.34 -7.92 -4.95
CA LYS A 39 -22.63 -8.27 -5.56
C LYS A 39 -22.42 -9.01 -6.89
N LYS A 40 -21.46 -8.60 -7.71
CA LYS A 40 -21.17 -9.21 -9.02
C LYS A 40 -20.37 -10.52 -8.90
N HIS A 41 -19.30 -10.53 -8.11
CA HIS A 41 -18.35 -11.63 -7.96
C HIS A 41 -18.61 -12.41 -6.66
N LYS A 42 -19.39 -13.47 -6.73
CA LYS A 42 -19.89 -14.22 -5.56
C LYS A 42 -18.82 -14.99 -4.79
N ASP A 43 -17.70 -15.27 -5.40
CA ASP A 43 -16.58 -16.05 -4.88
C ASP A 43 -15.42 -15.19 -4.33
N TRP A 44 -15.59 -13.87 -4.33
CA TRP A 44 -14.62 -12.92 -3.76
C TRP A 44 -15.01 -12.46 -2.37
N LEU A 45 -13.99 -12.18 -1.56
CA LEU A 45 -14.10 -11.62 -0.21
C LEU A 45 -13.46 -10.23 -0.19
N ALA A 46 -13.86 -9.40 0.75
CA ALA A 46 -13.19 -8.14 1.03
C ALA A 46 -12.90 -8.00 2.53
N TYR A 47 -11.68 -7.57 2.84
CA TYR A 47 -11.23 -7.30 4.20
C TYR A 47 -10.89 -5.82 4.36
N VAL A 48 -11.34 -5.26 5.45
CA VAL A 48 -11.08 -3.90 5.88
C VAL A 48 -10.34 -3.95 7.20
N ILE A 49 -9.20 -3.29 7.29
CA ILE A 49 -8.39 -3.23 8.49
C ILE A 49 -8.09 -1.78 8.83
N GLY A 50 -8.40 -1.39 10.03
CA GLY A 50 -8.26 -0.05 10.55
C GLY A 50 -9.50 0.40 11.30
N ASP A 51 -9.45 1.58 11.85
CA ASP A 51 -10.54 2.22 12.55
C ASP A 51 -10.54 3.73 12.32
N GLU A 52 -11.60 4.39 12.67
CA GLU A 52 -11.71 5.83 12.86
C GLU A 52 -12.98 6.09 13.69
N PRO A 53 -12.84 6.18 15.01
CA PRO A 53 -14.00 6.34 15.90
C PRO A 53 -14.83 7.61 15.66
N ARG A 54 -14.20 8.64 15.07
CA ARG A 54 -14.83 9.94 14.77
C ARG A 54 -15.66 9.94 13.48
N ASP A 55 -15.43 8.96 12.59
CA ASP A 55 -16.12 8.85 11.30
C ASP A 55 -17.00 7.59 11.29
N LYS A 56 -18.32 7.77 11.04
CA LYS A 56 -19.31 6.68 11.13
C LYS A 56 -19.54 5.98 9.79
N LEU A 57 -18.52 5.94 8.90
CA LEU A 57 -18.65 5.22 7.64
C LEU A 57 -18.76 3.72 7.90
N ASN A 58 -19.88 3.13 7.49
CA ASN A 58 -20.18 1.73 7.69
C ASN A 58 -20.74 1.10 6.41
N PHE A 59 -20.06 0.08 5.90
CA PHE A 59 -20.47 -0.71 4.75
C PHE A 59 -20.74 -2.13 5.18
N LYS A 60 -21.92 -2.67 4.85
CA LYS A 60 -22.36 -4.02 5.24
C LYS A 60 -22.52 -4.91 4.01
N HIS A 61 -21.93 -6.09 4.07
CA HIS A 61 -22.11 -7.18 3.12
C HIS A 61 -21.57 -8.47 3.76
N ASP A 62 -22.20 -9.63 3.55
CA ASP A 62 -21.83 -10.90 4.19
C ASP A 62 -20.38 -11.29 3.95
N ARG A 63 -19.83 -10.90 2.80
CA ARG A 63 -18.44 -11.16 2.40
C ARG A 63 -17.49 -9.98 2.54
N LEU A 64 -17.93 -8.90 3.17
CA LEU A 64 -17.09 -7.78 3.62
C LEU A 64 -16.87 -7.92 5.12
N LYS A 65 -15.62 -8.12 5.53
CA LYS A 65 -15.25 -8.24 6.95
C LYS A 65 -14.43 -7.05 7.38
N ASN A 66 -14.92 -6.33 8.37
CA ASN A 66 -14.17 -5.28 9.06
C ASN A 66 -13.55 -5.86 10.33
N PHE A 67 -12.23 -5.80 10.44
CA PHE A 67 -11.46 -6.36 11.55
C PHE A 67 -11.06 -5.32 12.60
N GLY A 68 -11.42 -4.04 12.39
CA GLY A 68 -10.91 -2.97 13.23
C GLY A 68 -9.40 -2.79 13.12
N PHE A 69 -8.80 -2.14 14.10
CA PHE A 69 -7.35 -2.02 14.19
C PHE A 69 -6.69 -3.39 14.35
N LYS A 70 -5.56 -3.58 13.66
CA LYS A 70 -4.71 -4.77 13.76
C LYS A 70 -3.25 -4.37 13.87
N GLU A 71 -2.49 -5.17 14.59
CA GLU A 71 -1.04 -5.02 14.64
C GLU A 71 -0.40 -5.25 13.27
N HIS A 72 0.75 -4.63 13.05
CA HIS A 72 1.48 -4.70 11.77
C HIS A 72 1.71 -6.14 11.29
N LYS A 73 2.07 -7.06 12.20
CA LYS A 73 2.28 -8.48 11.88
C LYS A 73 1.03 -9.13 11.26
N ASP A 74 -0.15 -8.81 11.79
CA ASP A 74 -1.41 -9.36 11.29
C ASP A 74 -1.78 -8.76 9.93
N VAL A 75 -1.54 -7.46 9.74
CA VAL A 75 -1.71 -6.80 8.43
C VAL A 75 -0.85 -7.48 7.38
N ILE A 76 0.42 -7.74 7.67
CA ILE A 76 1.33 -8.45 6.76
C ILE A 76 0.82 -9.87 6.45
N ASN A 77 0.33 -10.60 7.45
CA ASN A 77 -0.23 -11.94 7.25
C ASN A 77 -1.50 -11.92 6.37
N ILE A 78 -2.30 -10.87 6.46
CA ILE A 78 -3.45 -10.66 5.57
C ILE A 78 -2.96 -10.36 4.15
N TYR A 79 -1.99 -9.47 3.96
CA TYR A 79 -1.43 -9.15 2.64
C TYR A 79 -0.83 -10.36 1.94
N LYS A 80 -0.17 -11.28 2.66
CA LYS A 80 0.33 -12.55 2.09
C LYS A 80 -0.78 -13.36 1.41
N LYS A 81 -2.03 -13.26 1.89
CA LYS A 81 -3.21 -13.96 1.35
C LYS A 81 -4.02 -13.12 0.38
N THR A 82 -3.78 -11.81 0.32
CA THR A 82 -4.54 -10.86 -0.49
C THR A 82 -4.14 -10.92 -1.96
N SER A 83 -5.13 -10.97 -2.86
CA SER A 83 -4.90 -10.86 -4.30
C SER A 83 -4.84 -9.42 -4.77
N ILE A 84 -5.75 -8.55 -4.30
CA ILE A 84 -5.86 -7.15 -4.74
C ILE A 84 -5.86 -6.26 -3.49
N ALA A 85 -4.96 -5.29 -3.44
CA ALA A 85 -4.95 -4.26 -2.40
C ALA A 85 -5.31 -2.90 -3.00
N VAL A 86 -6.16 -2.14 -2.31
CA VAL A 86 -6.63 -0.83 -2.78
C VAL A 86 -6.24 0.24 -1.76
N VAL A 87 -5.52 1.26 -2.23
CA VAL A 87 -5.11 2.43 -1.44
C VAL A 87 -5.56 3.69 -2.17
N CYS A 88 -6.78 4.13 -1.91
CA CYS A 88 -7.46 5.20 -2.65
C CYS A 88 -7.56 6.50 -1.84
N SER A 89 -6.44 6.92 -1.24
CA SER A 89 -6.36 8.15 -0.45
C SER A 89 -6.67 9.39 -1.28
N ARG A 90 -7.45 10.32 -0.69
CA ARG A 90 -7.57 11.72 -1.16
C ARG A 90 -6.46 12.60 -0.61
N TRP A 91 -5.90 12.18 0.53
CA TRP A 91 -4.80 12.87 1.18
C TRP A 91 -3.52 12.71 0.37
N GLU A 92 -2.72 13.75 0.31
CA GLU A 92 -1.37 13.69 -0.24
C GLU A 92 -0.48 12.89 0.74
N GLU A 93 -0.33 11.60 0.46
CA GLU A 93 0.42 10.71 1.33
C GLU A 93 1.90 11.07 1.31
N PRO A 94 2.55 11.29 2.45
CA PRO A 94 4.00 11.56 2.44
C PRO A 94 4.81 10.42 1.82
N PHE A 95 4.36 9.16 2.00
CA PHE A 95 5.05 7.99 1.45
C PHE A 95 4.10 6.86 1.03
N GLY A 96 3.10 6.48 1.85
CA GLY A 96 2.16 5.40 1.54
C GLY A 96 2.64 4.01 1.97
N ARG A 97 2.86 3.81 3.27
CA ARG A 97 3.31 2.51 3.82
C ARG A 97 2.43 1.33 3.45
N THR A 98 1.11 1.51 3.41
CA THR A 98 0.16 0.41 3.14
C THR A 98 0.28 -0.13 1.71
N SER A 99 0.49 0.74 0.71
CA SER A 99 0.74 0.32 -0.68
C SER A 99 2.10 -0.37 -0.82
N LEU A 100 3.12 0.15 -0.16
CA LEU A 100 4.46 -0.43 -0.11
C LEU A 100 4.42 -1.85 0.48
N GLU A 101 3.76 -2.03 1.62
CA GLU A 101 3.63 -3.31 2.30
C GLU A 101 2.83 -4.32 1.46
N ALA A 102 1.75 -3.87 0.81
CA ALA A 102 0.97 -4.70 -0.10
C ALA A 102 1.80 -5.18 -1.30
N ALA A 103 2.58 -4.28 -1.93
CA ALA A 103 3.47 -4.61 -3.04
C ALA A 103 4.57 -5.60 -2.62
N ALA A 104 5.22 -5.35 -1.46
CA ALA A 104 6.25 -6.24 -0.88
C ALA A 104 5.71 -7.64 -0.56
N ASN A 105 4.40 -7.78 -0.39
CA ASN A 105 3.72 -9.05 -0.13
C ASN A 105 2.98 -9.59 -1.37
N GLY A 106 3.32 -9.12 -2.57
CA GLY A 106 2.83 -9.66 -3.84
C GLY A 106 1.33 -9.49 -4.04
N CYS A 107 0.75 -8.37 -3.62
CA CYS A 107 -0.59 -7.98 -4.01
C CYS A 107 -0.57 -7.29 -5.38
N ALA A 108 -1.62 -7.46 -6.19
CA ALA A 108 -1.90 -6.55 -7.28
C ALA A 108 -2.44 -5.25 -6.66
N VAL A 109 -1.66 -4.16 -6.71
CA VAL A 109 -1.97 -2.93 -5.98
C VAL A 109 -2.66 -1.93 -6.90
N ILE A 110 -3.74 -1.32 -6.41
CA ILE A 110 -4.44 -0.19 -7.03
C ILE A 110 -4.28 1.01 -6.09
N ILE A 111 -3.72 2.10 -6.57
CA ILE A 111 -3.47 3.31 -5.79
C ILE A 111 -4.09 4.55 -6.43
N SER A 112 -4.40 5.54 -5.63
CA SER A 112 -4.63 6.90 -6.13
C SER A 112 -3.30 7.59 -6.49
N ASN A 113 -3.35 8.55 -7.41
CA ASN A 113 -2.20 9.40 -7.75
C ASN A 113 -2.14 10.57 -6.75
N ARG A 114 -1.68 10.30 -5.51
CA ARG A 114 -1.62 11.28 -4.42
C ARG A 114 -0.32 11.18 -3.64
N GLY A 115 0.40 12.32 -3.57
CA GLY A 115 1.67 12.44 -2.86
C GLY A 115 2.68 11.35 -3.29
N GLY A 116 3.31 10.72 -2.31
CA GLY A 116 4.30 9.66 -2.53
C GLY A 116 3.75 8.28 -2.87
N LEU A 117 2.42 8.09 -3.02
CA LEU A 117 1.86 6.78 -3.35
C LEU A 117 2.45 6.16 -4.63
N PRO A 118 2.59 6.92 -5.75
CA PRO A 118 3.16 6.36 -6.98
C PRO A 118 4.58 5.82 -6.82
N GLU A 119 5.36 6.35 -5.89
CA GLU A 119 6.74 5.92 -5.62
C GLU A 119 6.82 4.58 -4.87
N THR A 120 5.72 4.14 -4.26
CA THR A 120 5.68 2.94 -3.43
C THR A 120 5.43 1.66 -4.21
N ILE A 121 5.08 1.75 -5.49
CA ILE A 121 4.81 0.60 -6.33
C ILE A 121 5.68 0.63 -7.60
N THR A 122 6.23 -0.51 -7.96
CA THR A 122 6.94 -0.70 -9.23
C THR A 122 6.02 -1.23 -10.32
N ASN A 123 5.01 -2.00 -9.92
CA ASN A 123 4.02 -2.60 -10.80
C ASN A 123 2.66 -2.62 -10.10
N GLY A 124 1.68 -2.00 -10.73
CA GLY A 124 0.33 -1.88 -10.18
C GLY A 124 -0.51 -0.95 -11.04
N ARG A 125 -1.62 -0.48 -10.50
CA ARG A 125 -2.51 0.47 -11.19
C ARG A 125 -2.58 1.78 -10.43
N ILE A 126 -2.37 2.86 -11.14
CA ILE A 126 -2.59 4.23 -10.65
C ILE A 126 -3.91 4.71 -11.23
N LEU A 127 -4.84 5.08 -10.36
CA LEU A 127 -6.14 5.62 -10.75
C LEU A 127 -5.97 6.98 -11.44
N LYS A 128 -6.56 7.15 -12.62
CA LYS A 128 -6.57 8.44 -13.33
C LYS A 128 -7.48 9.44 -12.62
N ASN A 129 -8.66 8.97 -12.22
CA ASN A 129 -9.63 9.74 -11.46
C ASN A 129 -9.99 9.00 -10.18
N LEU A 130 -10.06 9.72 -9.08
CA LEU A 130 -10.38 9.13 -7.79
C LEU A 130 -11.91 9.08 -7.58
N THR A 131 -12.56 8.14 -8.26
CA THR A 131 -14.01 7.93 -8.23
C THR A 131 -14.37 6.49 -7.88
N VAL A 132 -15.57 6.28 -7.33
CA VAL A 132 -16.13 4.95 -7.07
C VAL A 132 -16.12 4.08 -8.32
N ASN A 133 -16.50 4.67 -9.47
CA ASN A 133 -16.59 3.93 -10.73
C ASN A 133 -15.22 3.49 -11.24
N GLU A 134 -14.19 4.31 -11.13
CA GLU A 134 -12.85 3.94 -11.55
C GLU A 134 -12.23 2.87 -10.65
N ILE A 135 -12.41 2.99 -9.33
CA ILE A 135 -12.02 1.94 -8.38
C ILE A 135 -12.72 0.62 -8.73
N TYR A 136 -14.04 0.67 -8.94
CA TYR A 136 -14.83 -0.50 -9.34
C TYR A 136 -14.27 -1.12 -10.63
N LYS A 137 -14.10 -0.35 -11.70
CA LYS A 137 -13.60 -0.83 -12.99
C LYS A 137 -12.22 -1.48 -12.87
N ASN A 138 -11.31 -0.88 -12.12
CA ASN A 138 -9.97 -1.42 -11.93
C ASN A 138 -9.97 -2.73 -11.15
N ILE A 139 -10.81 -2.86 -10.12
CA ILE A 139 -10.95 -4.12 -9.38
C ILE A 139 -11.60 -5.18 -10.27
N ASP A 140 -12.70 -4.84 -10.96
CA ASP A 140 -13.45 -5.75 -11.83
C ASP A 140 -12.56 -6.33 -12.94
N ASP A 141 -11.77 -5.49 -13.59
CA ASP A 141 -10.84 -5.94 -14.61
C ASP A 141 -9.75 -6.88 -14.06
N LEU A 142 -9.17 -6.56 -12.89
CA LEU A 142 -8.19 -7.47 -12.25
C LEU A 142 -8.82 -8.79 -11.79
N ILE A 143 -10.11 -8.81 -11.47
CA ILE A 143 -10.84 -10.03 -11.15
C ILE A 143 -11.02 -10.88 -12.41
N ASN A 144 -11.55 -10.29 -13.48
CA ASN A 144 -11.86 -10.98 -14.73
C ASN A 144 -10.59 -11.41 -15.48
N ASN A 145 -9.52 -10.61 -15.42
CA ASN A 145 -8.25 -10.92 -16.07
C ASN A 145 -7.24 -11.47 -15.06
N SER A 146 -7.34 -12.79 -14.81
CA SER A 146 -6.46 -13.47 -13.85
C SER A 146 -4.98 -13.44 -14.28
N PHE A 147 -4.69 -13.41 -15.58
CA PHE A 147 -3.33 -13.32 -16.11
C PHE A 147 -2.70 -11.96 -15.74
N VAL A 148 -3.39 -10.85 -16.00
CA VAL A 148 -2.91 -9.50 -15.65
C VAL A 148 -2.76 -9.36 -14.14
N ARG A 149 -3.73 -9.84 -13.35
CA ARG A 149 -3.64 -9.83 -11.90
C ARG A 149 -2.40 -10.57 -11.40
N LYS A 150 -2.17 -11.80 -11.85
CA LYS A 150 -1.00 -12.62 -11.48
C LYS A 150 0.30 -11.95 -11.92
N LYS A 151 0.32 -11.34 -13.11
CA LYS A 151 1.48 -10.55 -13.58
C LYS A 151 1.80 -9.42 -12.62
N TYR A 152 0.82 -8.61 -12.22
CA TYR A 152 1.05 -7.54 -11.24
C TYR A 152 1.51 -8.09 -9.88
N GLN A 153 0.90 -9.14 -9.36
CA GLN A 153 1.31 -9.79 -8.11
C GLN A 153 2.78 -10.21 -8.14
N THR A 154 3.18 -10.89 -9.21
CA THR A 154 4.55 -11.40 -9.37
C THR A 154 5.56 -10.26 -9.55
N LEU A 155 5.24 -9.28 -10.41
CA LEU A 155 6.15 -8.18 -10.71
C LEU A 155 6.28 -7.21 -9.52
N SER A 156 5.18 -6.88 -8.83
CA SER A 156 5.24 -6.06 -7.60
C SER A 156 6.21 -6.66 -6.59
N TYR A 157 6.14 -7.98 -6.41
CA TYR A 157 7.03 -8.69 -5.49
C TYR A 157 8.46 -8.80 -6.02
N LYS A 158 8.66 -9.21 -7.28
CA LYS A 158 10.00 -9.40 -7.85
C LYS A 158 10.78 -8.09 -7.91
N ASN A 159 10.12 -7.03 -8.37
CA ASN A 159 10.73 -5.72 -8.59
C ASN A 159 10.71 -4.84 -7.33
N PHE A 160 10.22 -5.34 -6.20
CA PHE A 160 10.23 -4.60 -4.96
C PHE A 160 11.67 -4.33 -4.51
N TYR A 161 12.03 -3.07 -4.35
CA TYR A 161 13.38 -2.64 -3.96
C TYR A 161 13.42 -1.80 -2.68
N LEU A 162 12.30 -1.20 -2.27
CA LEU A 162 12.22 -0.30 -1.10
C LEU A 162 12.28 -1.08 0.24
N SER A 163 13.26 -1.98 0.36
CA SER A 163 13.53 -2.68 1.61
C SER A 163 14.20 -1.76 2.62
N HIS A 164 14.23 -2.15 3.89
CA HIS A 164 14.95 -1.40 4.92
C HIS A 164 16.44 -1.28 4.60
N GLU A 165 17.04 -2.38 4.14
CA GLU A 165 18.46 -2.44 3.76
C GLU A 165 18.77 -1.49 2.61
N TYR A 166 17.92 -1.46 1.57
CA TYR A 166 18.11 -0.54 0.45
C TYR A 166 18.02 0.91 0.91
N VAL A 167 16.97 1.27 1.65
CA VAL A 167 16.78 2.65 2.12
C VAL A 167 17.92 3.07 3.04
N SER A 168 18.35 2.22 3.98
CA SER A 168 19.50 2.50 4.85
C SER A 168 20.77 2.71 4.03
N SER A 169 21.01 1.87 3.02
CA SER A 169 22.19 2.03 2.14
C SER A 169 22.19 3.35 1.36
N GLN A 170 20.99 3.84 0.93
CA GLN A 170 20.91 5.14 0.26
C GLN A 170 21.20 6.30 1.25
N ILE A 171 20.67 6.22 2.47
CA ILE A 171 20.96 7.20 3.53
C ILE A 171 22.46 7.23 3.82
N ASP A 172 23.08 6.07 3.98
CA ASP A 172 24.52 5.97 4.21
C ASP A 172 25.37 6.55 3.08
N LYS A 173 24.97 6.33 1.82
CA LYS A 173 25.62 6.96 0.66
C LYS A 173 25.55 8.48 0.73
N VAL A 174 24.37 9.03 1.01
CA VAL A 174 24.19 10.49 1.13
C VAL A 174 25.04 11.02 2.28
N ARG A 175 24.98 10.39 3.46
CA ARG A 175 25.77 10.77 4.63
C ARG A 175 27.26 10.76 4.34
N ASN A 176 27.77 9.71 3.72
CA ASN A 176 29.19 9.58 3.37
C ASN A 176 29.63 10.63 2.34
N ASN A 177 28.77 11.02 1.40
CA ASN A 177 29.07 12.10 0.47
C ASN A 177 29.14 13.45 1.18
N LEU A 178 28.18 13.73 2.08
CA LEU A 178 28.18 14.97 2.87
C LEU A 178 29.43 15.07 3.77
N THR A 179 29.84 13.97 4.41
CA THR A 179 31.05 13.96 5.25
C THR A 179 32.35 14.13 4.45
N LYS A 180 32.37 13.73 3.17
CA LYS A 180 33.50 14.02 2.27
C LYS A 180 33.56 15.48 1.85
N ILE A 181 32.42 16.14 1.74
CA ILE A 181 32.32 17.55 1.35
C ILE A 181 32.57 18.46 2.56
N SER A 182 32.09 18.09 3.72
CA SER A 182 32.36 18.78 4.98
C SER A 182 33.75 18.42 5.52
N LYS A 183 34.81 18.94 4.93
CA LYS A 183 36.07 19.12 5.69
C LYS A 183 35.69 20.00 6.88
N PRO A 184 36.07 19.62 8.13
CA PRO A 184 35.76 20.48 9.27
C PRO A 184 36.41 21.82 9.04
N TYR A 185 35.63 22.84 8.82
CA TYR A 185 36.10 24.21 8.56
C TYR A 185 36.81 24.83 9.80
N LEU A 186 36.76 24.16 10.93
CA LEU A 186 37.42 24.62 12.16
C LEU A 186 38.10 23.42 12.84
N SER A 187 39.41 23.48 12.92
CA SER A 187 40.14 22.63 13.86
C SER A 187 39.76 23.02 15.29
N PRO A 188 39.74 22.06 16.24
CA PRO A 188 39.42 22.37 17.66
C PRO A 188 40.31 23.46 18.27
N LYS A 189 41.44 23.79 17.67
CA LYS A 189 42.35 24.88 18.12
C LYS A 189 41.90 26.28 17.74
N GLN A 190 40.87 26.46 16.95
CA GLN A 190 40.34 27.80 16.56
C GLN A 190 39.15 28.24 17.37
N LEU A 191 38.66 27.43 18.29
CA LEU A 191 37.58 27.78 19.25
C LEU A 191 38.15 28.24 20.61
N ASN A 192 39.28 28.94 20.63
CA ASN A 192 39.65 29.70 21.80
C ASN A 192 38.83 30.97 21.86
N LEU A 193 37.66 30.86 22.44
CA LEU A 193 36.87 31.99 22.95
C LEU A 193 37.60 32.54 24.15
N ARG A 194 38.15 33.77 24.03
CA ARG A 194 38.53 34.60 25.11
C ARG A 194 37.30 35.05 25.88
#